data_4ef65c90d05b043e3f011ce941750e47
#
_entry.id   4ef65c90d05b043e3f011ce941750e47
#
_cell.length_a   1.000
_cell.length_b   1.000
_cell.length_c   1.000
_cell.angle_alpha   90.00
_cell.angle_beta   90.00
_cell.angle_gamma   90.00
#
_symmetry.space_group_name_H-M   'P 1'
#
loop_
_entity.id
_entity.type
_entity.pdbx_description
1 polymer ?
#
loop_
_entity_poly.entity_id
_entity_poly.type
_entity_poly.pdbx_seq_one_letter_code
_entity_poly.pdbx_strand_id
1 'polypeptide(L)'
;MELGFTNCLLILDLLRHFEIGYITKRIAVIGAGVSGISAANTLVDAGYSVTLFDQGKSLGGRLGIRTLKVPPYQGRNIDVGAAYFTASEEDFKLKVEEWLRQKLAHQWVDTFSVIDEDGISNKSGPMRYVASGGLKNLLFFEIANLKDKIDYFQDYKVTEVEINNKVRVDKKQFDAVVLALPAPQAGRIVLNSEIKSELSKIKFNPVLVSWFSSNIDLAFDGMFVNNSSAVNLLINEGSKQRDNNNICTIYSTHEFAAAEINDLDLAKEKLLNEANKILNINSSYLESGIMRWTLAHPMPSERPKMPSNVAIVGDAFSDNPRIEAAWLDGSRVLEQLA
;
A
#
# COMPACT_ATOMS: atom_id res chain seq x y z
N MET A 1 -57.59 30.12 -1.48
CA MET A 1 -56.35 29.56 -2.10
C MET A 1 -55.31 29.29 -1.00
N GLU A 2 -55.68 28.46 0.03
CA GLU A 2 -54.84 28.17 1.23
C GLU A 2 -54.97 26.70 1.70
N LEU A 3 -54.95 25.74 0.76
CA LEU A 3 -55.09 24.30 1.11
C LEU A 3 -53.92 23.45 0.58
N GLY A 4 -52.89 24.10 0.02
CA GLY A 4 -51.76 23.36 -0.62
C GLY A 4 -50.50 23.18 0.21
N PHE A 5 -50.25 23.98 1.23
CA PHE A 5 -48.94 23.99 1.95
C PHE A 5 -48.92 23.11 3.19
N THR A 6 -50.08 22.82 3.80
CA THR A 6 -50.16 22.01 5.04
C THR A 6 -49.93 20.53 4.80
N ASN A 7 -50.28 20.01 3.63
CA ASN A 7 -50.09 18.60 3.28
C ASN A 7 -48.63 18.24 2.93
N CYS A 8 -47.83 19.18 2.46
CA CYS A 8 -46.42 18.91 2.13
C CYS A 8 -45.54 18.81 3.39
N LEU A 9 -45.85 19.60 4.42
CA LEU A 9 -45.15 19.53 5.71
C LEU A 9 -45.47 18.26 6.50
N LEU A 10 -46.72 17.77 6.42
CA LEU A 10 -47.15 16.53 7.05
C LEU A 10 -46.52 15.30 6.37
N ILE A 11 -46.32 15.33 5.06
CA ILE A 11 -45.64 14.26 4.33
C ILE A 11 -44.14 14.25 4.65
N LEU A 12 -43.49 15.42 4.78
CA LEU A 12 -42.08 15.53 5.19
C LEU A 12 -41.88 15.12 6.65
N ASP A 13 -42.81 15.38 7.55
CA ASP A 13 -42.77 14.92 8.94
C ASP A 13 -43.09 13.42 9.08
N LEU A 14 -44.00 12.87 8.27
CA LEU A 14 -44.22 11.45 8.15
C LEU A 14 -43.02 10.70 7.59
N LEU A 15 -42.29 11.27 6.63
CA LEU A 15 -41.07 10.68 6.11
C LEU A 15 -39.90 10.76 7.11
N ARG A 16 -39.90 11.72 8.03
CA ARG A 16 -38.96 11.78 9.16
C ARG A 16 -39.24 10.75 10.27
N HIS A 17 -40.47 10.26 10.41
CA HIS A 17 -40.85 9.26 11.41
C HIS A 17 -40.88 7.83 10.86
N PHE A 18 -40.70 7.61 9.57
CA PHE A 18 -40.33 6.32 9.01
C PHE A 18 -38.81 6.18 8.99
N GLU A 19 -38.16 6.29 10.14
CA GLU A 19 -36.96 5.52 10.40
C GLU A 19 -37.38 4.03 10.42
N ILE A 20 -37.63 3.47 9.23
CA ILE A 20 -37.36 2.06 9.02
C ILE A 20 -35.89 1.93 9.36
N GLY A 21 -35.60 1.40 10.53
CA GLY A 21 -34.23 1.11 10.96
C GLY A 21 -33.65 0.11 9.96
N TYR A 22 -33.08 0.63 8.87
CA TYR A 22 -32.19 -0.14 8.04
C TYR A 22 -31.07 -0.56 8.97
N ILE A 23 -31.08 -1.83 9.38
CA ILE A 23 -29.96 -2.40 10.11
C ILE A 23 -28.77 -2.30 9.14
N THR A 24 -28.00 -1.25 9.30
CA THR A 24 -26.79 -1.02 8.50
C THR A 24 -25.87 -2.20 8.72
N LYS A 25 -25.57 -2.98 7.68
CA LYS A 25 -24.63 -4.10 7.78
C LYS A 25 -23.29 -3.58 8.30
N ARG A 26 -22.75 -4.29 9.28
CA ARG A 26 -21.46 -3.97 9.91
C ARG A 26 -20.36 -4.81 9.24
N ILE A 27 -19.34 -4.15 8.71
CA ILE A 27 -18.27 -4.81 7.98
C ILE A 27 -16.94 -4.52 8.68
N ALA A 28 -16.17 -5.58 8.97
CA ALA A 28 -14.79 -5.47 9.42
C ALA A 28 -13.87 -5.41 8.23
N VAL A 29 -12.93 -4.46 8.20
CA VAL A 29 -11.81 -4.41 7.25
C VAL A 29 -10.53 -4.66 8.05
N ILE A 30 -9.74 -5.65 7.67
CA ILE A 30 -8.51 -6.02 8.38
C ILE A 30 -7.30 -5.69 7.49
N GLY A 31 -6.56 -4.66 7.89
CA GLY A 31 -5.41 -4.08 7.19
C GLY A 31 -5.69 -2.70 6.63
N ALA A 32 -4.94 -1.68 7.09
CA ALA A 32 -4.99 -0.30 6.60
C ALA A 32 -3.85 -0.01 5.60
N GLY A 33 -3.67 -0.91 4.64
CA GLY A 33 -2.87 -0.70 3.44
C GLY A 33 -3.70 -0.05 2.33
N VAL A 34 -3.14 0.05 1.13
CA VAL A 34 -3.79 0.67 -0.04
C VAL A 34 -5.16 0.06 -0.32
N SER A 35 -5.24 -1.27 -0.42
CA SER A 35 -6.50 -1.96 -0.73
C SER A 35 -7.53 -1.88 0.40
N GLY A 36 -7.09 -1.92 1.66
CA GLY A 36 -8.01 -1.85 2.80
C GLY A 36 -8.62 -0.47 2.98
N ILE A 37 -7.85 0.59 2.77
CA ILE A 37 -8.36 1.97 2.82
C ILE A 37 -9.27 2.24 1.62
N SER A 38 -8.93 1.78 0.42
CA SER A 38 -9.80 1.86 -0.75
C SER A 38 -11.12 1.13 -0.53
N ALA A 39 -11.08 -0.10 0.03
CA ALA A 39 -12.28 -0.85 0.38
C ALA A 39 -13.13 -0.14 1.45
N ALA A 40 -12.50 0.43 2.47
CA ALA A 40 -13.21 1.18 3.50
C ALA A 40 -13.94 2.41 2.93
N ASN A 41 -13.29 3.16 2.02
CA ASN A 41 -13.94 4.27 1.30
C ASN A 41 -15.18 3.78 0.56
N THR A 42 -15.05 2.75 -0.28
CA THR A 42 -16.16 2.20 -1.08
C THR A 42 -17.31 1.71 -0.20
N LEU A 43 -17.02 1.03 0.91
CA LEU A 43 -18.03 0.52 1.82
C LEU A 43 -18.78 1.65 2.54
N VAL A 44 -18.06 2.70 2.97
CA VAL A 44 -18.67 3.89 3.59
C VAL A 44 -19.57 4.62 2.58
N ASP A 45 -19.13 4.80 1.36
CA ASP A 45 -19.90 5.46 0.31
C ASP A 45 -21.15 4.65 -0.06
N ALA A 46 -21.11 3.33 0.09
CA ALA A 46 -22.26 2.43 -0.08
C ALA A 46 -23.17 2.35 1.18
N GLY A 47 -22.88 3.11 2.24
CA GLY A 47 -23.72 3.20 3.44
C GLY A 47 -23.51 2.11 4.48
N TYR A 48 -22.42 1.34 4.43
CA TYR A 48 -22.08 0.33 5.44
C TYR A 48 -21.44 0.95 6.68
N SER A 49 -21.67 0.31 7.85
CA SER A 49 -20.92 0.62 9.07
C SER A 49 -19.58 -0.12 9.03
N VAL A 50 -18.48 0.60 8.94
CA VAL A 50 -17.13 0.05 8.75
C VAL A 50 -16.33 0.12 10.04
N THR A 51 -15.70 -0.99 10.41
CA THR A 51 -14.65 -1.04 11.43
C THR A 51 -13.34 -1.47 10.78
N LEU A 52 -12.34 -0.61 10.79
CA LEU A 52 -11.01 -0.85 10.22
C LEU A 52 -10.01 -1.22 11.32
N PHE A 53 -9.31 -2.34 11.15
CA PHE A 53 -8.26 -2.80 12.07
C PHE A 53 -6.89 -2.80 11.38
N ASP A 54 -5.86 -2.29 12.05
CA ASP A 54 -4.48 -2.40 11.60
C ASP A 54 -3.52 -2.69 12.75
N GLN A 55 -2.63 -3.69 12.56
CA GLN A 55 -1.64 -4.07 13.57
C GLN A 55 -0.44 -3.11 13.64
N GLY A 56 -0.27 -2.25 12.64
CA GLY A 56 0.85 -1.33 12.55
C GLY A 56 0.70 -0.14 13.49
N LYS A 57 1.80 0.26 14.13
CA LYS A 57 1.87 1.55 14.85
C LYS A 57 1.60 2.74 13.93
N SER A 58 1.66 2.53 12.62
CA SER A 58 1.32 3.49 11.57
C SER A 58 0.72 2.72 10.41
N LEU A 59 -0.37 3.27 9.84
CA LEU A 59 -1.03 2.72 8.65
C LEU A 59 -0.08 2.65 7.44
N GLY A 60 -0.54 2.07 6.34
CA GLY A 60 0.12 2.15 5.03
C GLY A 60 0.67 0.83 4.50
N GLY A 61 0.75 -0.21 5.33
CA GLY A 61 1.22 -1.53 4.88
C GLY A 61 2.58 -1.46 4.17
N ARG A 62 2.63 -1.85 2.90
CA ARG A 62 3.86 -1.84 2.07
C ARG A 62 4.30 -0.45 1.56
N LEU A 63 3.62 0.62 1.92
CA LEU A 63 4.09 2.00 1.74
C LEU A 63 4.95 2.43 2.95
N GLY A 64 6.01 1.69 3.22
CA GLY A 64 6.91 1.97 4.33
C GLY A 64 7.73 3.24 4.10
N ILE A 65 7.83 4.07 5.14
CA ILE A 65 8.74 5.22 5.15
C ILE A 65 9.79 5.08 6.26
N ARG A 66 10.92 5.74 6.08
CA ARG A 66 11.95 5.91 7.10
C ARG A 66 12.26 7.39 7.26
N THR A 67 12.29 7.86 8.49
CA THR A 67 12.76 9.21 8.81
C THR A 67 14.25 9.13 9.14
N LEU A 68 15.07 9.89 8.41
CA LEU A 68 16.51 9.99 8.64
C LEU A 68 16.80 10.76 9.92
N LYS A 69 17.91 10.41 10.58
CA LYS A 69 18.25 10.92 11.91
C LYS A 69 19.51 11.78 11.93
N VAL A 70 20.32 11.72 10.88
CA VAL A 70 21.63 12.36 10.83
C VAL A 70 21.60 13.63 9.97
N PRO A 71 22.14 14.78 10.47
CA PRO A 71 22.30 15.96 9.66
C PRO A 71 23.17 15.71 8.39
N PRO A 72 22.93 16.42 7.30
CA PRO A 72 21.96 17.50 7.11
C PRO A 72 20.54 17.02 6.82
N TYR A 73 20.31 15.70 6.73
CA TYR A 73 19.03 15.11 6.29
C TYR A 73 18.12 14.70 7.46
N GLN A 74 18.42 15.11 8.68
CA GLN A 74 17.60 14.80 9.86
C GLN A 74 16.15 15.28 9.67
N GLY A 75 15.19 14.37 9.94
CA GLY A 75 13.75 14.64 9.78
C GLY A 75 13.21 14.34 8.38
N ARG A 76 14.10 14.06 7.40
CA ARG A 76 13.71 13.70 6.04
C ARG A 76 13.10 12.31 6.00
N ASN A 77 11.93 12.19 5.38
CA ASN A 77 11.31 10.91 5.06
C ASN A 77 11.77 10.40 3.70
N ILE A 78 12.04 9.10 3.62
CA ILE A 78 12.31 8.35 2.40
C ILE A 78 11.38 7.14 2.30
N ASP A 79 11.04 6.75 1.08
CA ASP A 79 10.25 5.54 0.86
C ASP A 79 11.16 4.30 0.91
N VAL A 80 10.87 3.39 1.83
CA VAL A 80 11.56 2.10 1.98
C VAL A 80 10.61 0.91 1.75
N GLY A 81 9.47 1.17 1.16
CA GLY A 81 8.48 0.22 0.64
C GLY A 81 8.36 0.39 -0.87
N ALA A 82 7.16 0.63 -1.39
CA ALA A 82 7.00 1.03 -2.79
C ALA A 82 7.74 2.35 -3.05
N ALA A 83 8.45 2.43 -4.19
CA ALA A 83 9.28 3.59 -4.54
C ALA A 83 8.49 4.73 -5.19
N TYR A 84 7.52 4.37 -6.00
CA TYR A 84 6.65 5.26 -6.80
C TYR A 84 5.39 4.50 -7.19
N PHE A 85 4.47 5.18 -7.89
CA PHE A 85 3.34 4.52 -8.56
C PHE A 85 3.15 5.04 -9.98
N THR A 86 2.41 4.26 -10.76
CA THR A 86 1.96 4.60 -12.12
C THR A 86 0.46 4.48 -12.17
N ALA A 87 -0.20 5.08 -13.16
CA ALA A 87 -1.64 5.01 -13.38
C ALA A 87 -1.93 4.69 -14.85
N SER A 88 -2.63 3.60 -15.11
CA SER A 88 -3.02 3.15 -16.43
C SER A 88 -4.54 3.03 -16.58
N GLU A 89 -5.24 2.54 -15.54
CA GLU A 89 -6.69 2.38 -15.54
C GLU A 89 -7.38 3.71 -15.23
N GLU A 90 -8.49 3.97 -15.91
CA GLU A 90 -9.19 5.26 -15.84
C GLU A 90 -9.66 5.60 -14.43
N ASP A 91 -10.25 4.63 -13.72
CA ASP A 91 -10.71 4.83 -12.34
C ASP A 91 -9.58 5.22 -11.39
N PHE A 92 -8.38 4.66 -11.58
CA PHE A 92 -7.24 5.04 -10.76
C PHE A 92 -6.64 6.38 -11.19
N LYS A 93 -6.67 6.73 -12.48
CA LYS A 93 -6.26 8.07 -12.95
C LYS A 93 -7.09 9.16 -12.30
N LEU A 94 -8.42 8.98 -12.18
CA LEU A 94 -9.30 9.93 -11.49
C LEU A 94 -8.87 10.14 -10.03
N LYS A 95 -8.49 9.08 -9.32
CA LYS A 95 -7.96 9.18 -7.96
C LYS A 95 -6.61 9.91 -7.93
N VAL A 96 -5.73 9.62 -8.87
CA VAL A 96 -4.42 10.30 -8.99
C VAL A 96 -4.62 11.80 -9.27
N GLU A 97 -5.57 12.17 -10.13
CA GLU A 97 -5.91 13.57 -10.39
C GLU A 97 -6.41 14.29 -9.14
N GLU A 98 -7.18 13.60 -8.29
CA GLU A 98 -7.59 14.14 -7.01
C GLU A 98 -6.36 14.42 -6.12
N TRP A 99 -5.44 13.46 -5.97
CA TRP A 99 -4.21 13.65 -5.20
C TRP A 99 -3.32 14.77 -5.77
N LEU A 100 -3.25 14.91 -7.10
CA LEU A 100 -2.51 16.00 -7.76
C LEU A 100 -3.15 17.37 -7.46
N ARG A 101 -4.48 17.49 -7.55
CA ARG A 101 -5.22 18.73 -7.21
C ARG A 101 -5.04 19.13 -5.75
N GLN A 102 -4.98 18.14 -4.85
CA GLN A 102 -4.75 18.36 -3.43
C GLN A 102 -3.25 18.57 -3.08
N LYS A 103 -2.35 18.53 -4.08
CA LYS A 103 -0.89 18.64 -3.93
C LYS A 103 -0.28 17.57 -3.00
N LEU A 104 -0.95 16.42 -2.87
CA LEU A 104 -0.49 15.27 -2.12
C LEU A 104 0.51 14.44 -2.93
N ALA A 105 0.29 14.37 -4.25
CA ALA A 105 1.17 13.73 -5.22
C ALA A 105 1.64 14.72 -6.27
N HIS A 106 2.69 14.34 -6.99
CA HIS A 106 3.13 15.04 -8.19
C HIS A 106 3.74 14.06 -9.20
N GLN A 107 3.77 14.48 -10.47
CA GLN A 107 4.50 13.78 -11.51
C GLN A 107 5.99 13.88 -11.22
N TRP A 108 6.68 12.78 -11.32
CA TRP A 108 8.13 12.71 -11.14
C TRP A 108 8.82 12.61 -12.50
N VAL A 109 8.98 11.43 -13.06
CA VAL A 109 9.61 11.21 -14.36
C VAL A 109 8.96 10.04 -15.12
N ASP A 110 9.05 10.05 -16.43
CA ASP A 110 8.65 8.93 -17.29
C ASP A 110 9.84 8.07 -17.73
N THR A 111 11.06 8.57 -17.60
CA THR A 111 12.28 7.95 -18.10
C THR A 111 13.20 7.56 -16.95
N PHE A 112 13.65 6.30 -16.95
CA PHE A 112 14.69 5.80 -16.05
C PHE A 112 15.92 5.37 -16.80
N SER A 113 17.07 5.46 -16.14
CA SER A 113 18.27 4.78 -16.60
C SER A 113 18.08 3.27 -16.45
N VAL A 114 18.70 2.53 -17.37
CA VAL A 114 18.77 1.06 -17.33
C VAL A 114 20.22 0.68 -17.53
N ILE A 115 20.75 -0.12 -16.62
CA ILE A 115 22.08 -0.72 -16.76
C ILE A 115 21.92 -2.22 -17.03
N ASP A 116 22.55 -2.68 -18.09
CA ASP A 116 22.59 -4.08 -18.53
C ASP A 116 24.01 -4.45 -19.04
N GLU A 117 24.15 -5.57 -19.71
CA GLU A 117 25.44 -6.03 -20.24
C GLU A 117 26.02 -5.11 -21.33
N ASP A 118 25.17 -4.37 -22.04
CA ASP A 118 25.53 -3.43 -23.10
C ASP A 118 25.92 -2.04 -22.56
N GLY A 119 25.73 -1.79 -21.24
CA GLY A 119 26.07 -0.54 -20.58
C GLY A 119 24.85 0.21 -20.05
N ILE A 120 24.94 1.54 -20.00
CA ILE A 120 23.88 2.41 -19.47
C ILE A 120 23.10 3.04 -20.63
N SER A 121 21.78 2.91 -20.58
CA SER A 121 20.84 3.53 -21.51
C SER A 121 19.69 4.22 -20.75
N ASN A 122 18.92 5.08 -21.42
CA ASN A 122 17.70 5.65 -20.86
C ASN A 122 16.49 5.05 -21.57
N LYS A 123 15.49 4.60 -20.79
CA LYS A 123 14.26 4.02 -21.35
C LYS A 123 13.05 4.76 -20.79
N SER A 124 12.27 5.31 -21.72
CA SER A 124 10.96 5.91 -21.40
C SER A 124 9.92 4.83 -21.12
N GLY A 125 8.99 5.17 -20.25
CA GLY A 125 7.89 4.31 -19.83
C GLY A 125 6.68 5.16 -19.37
N PRO A 126 5.76 4.59 -18.59
CA PRO A 126 4.65 5.35 -18.05
C PRO A 126 5.16 6.44 -17.09
N MET A 127 4.42 7.56 -17.02
CA MET A 127 4.66 8.60 -16.02
C MET A 127 4.63 7.99 -14.61
N ARG A 128 5.66 8.26 -13.83
CA ARG A 128 5.77 7.87 -12.43
C ARG A 128 5.34 9.02 -11.54
N TYR A 129 4.59 8.69 -10.53
CA TYR A 129 4.08 9.62 -9.53
C TYR A 129 4.68 9.30 -8.17
N VAL A 130 4.89 10.33 -7.39
CA VAL A 130 5.38 10.24 -6.01
C VAL A 130 4.55 11.16 -5.11
N ALA A 131 4.66 10.98 -3.80
CA ALA A 131 3.92 11.80 -2.84
C ALA A 131 4.86 12.70 -2.05
N SER A 132 4.38 13.89 -1.73
CA SER A 132 5.10 14.84 -0.87
C SER A 132 5.34 14.25 0.52
N GLY A 133 6.60 14.12 0.92
CA GLY A 133 7.01 13.53 2.20
C GLY A 133 6.86 12.01 2.29
N GLY A 134 6.67 11.30 1.16
CA GLY A 134 6.59 9.85 1.04
C GLY A 134 5.18 9.33 0.74
N LEU A 135 5.11 8.19 0.05
CA LEU A 135 3.86 7.61 -0.50
C LEU A 135 2.80 7.32 0.58
N LYS A 136 3.22 7.02 1.79
CA LYS A 136 2.30 6.79 2.92
C LYS A 136 1.38 7.98 3.21
N ASN A 137 1.82 9.21 2.89
CA ASN A 137 1.04 10.42 3.13
C ASN A 137 -0.29 10.45 2.36
N LEU A 138 -0.35 9.78 1.21
CA LEU A 138 -1.61 9.59 0.47
C LEU A 138 -2.66 8.91 1.35
N LEU A 139 -2.26 7.87 2.06
CA LEU A 139 -3.17 7.09 2.91
C LEU A 139 -3.52 7.81 4.22
N PHE A 140 -2.64 8.67 4.74
CA PHE A 140 -3.00 9.55 5.87
C PHE A 140 -4.12 10.52 5.48
N PHE A 141 -4.10 11.04 4.26
CA PHE A 141 -5.17 11.89 3.75
C PHE A 141 -6.48 11.10 3.61
N GLU A 142 -6.45 9.92 3.00
CA GLU A 142 -7.63 9.08 2.82
C GLU A 142 -8.28 8.71 4.17
N ILE A 143 -7.49 8.31 5.16
CA ILE A 143 -8.02 7.95 6.48
C ILE A 143 -8.56 9.17 7.24
N ALA A 144 -7.98 10.36 7.02
CA ALA A 144 -8.49 11.59 7.62
C ALA A 144 -9.90 11.93 7.11
N ASN A 145 -10.21 11.65 5.83
CA ASN A 145 -11.52 11.81 5.23
C ASN A 145 -12.55 10.77 5.73
N LEU A 146 -12.07 9.66 6.27
CA LEU A 146 -12.89 8.59 6.84
C LEU A 146 -13.09 8.71 8.35
N LYS A 147 -12.31 9.53 9.05
CA LYS A 147 -12.17 9.53 10.52
C LYS A 147 -13.49 9.52 11.29
N ASP A 148 -14.46 10.32 10.84
CA ASP A 148 -15.76 10.44 11.52
C ASP A 148 -16.83 9.49 10.95
N LYS A 149 -16.45 8.63 10.00
CA LYS A 149 -17.33 7.71 9.27
C LYS A 149 -17.07 6.24 9.61
N ILE A 150 -15.96 5.93 10.25
CA ILE A 150 -15.55 4.56 10.58
C ILE A 150 -15.05 4.45 12.03
N ASP A 151 -15.12 3.26 12.59
CA ASP A 151 -14.34 2.90 13.77
C ASP A 151 -12.95 2.44 13.34
N TYR A 152 -11.90 3.18 13.67
CA TYR A 152 -10.52 2.82 13.31
C TYR A 152 -9.70 2.39 14.53
N PHE A 153 -9.21 1.14 14.51
CA PHE A 153 -8.34 0.56 15.53
C PHE A 153 -6.93 0.39 14.98
N GLN A 154 -6.07 1.38 15.22
CA GLN A 154 -4.64 1.32 14.92
C GLN A 154 -3.88 0.66 16.07
N ASP A 155 -2.70 0.06 15.78
CA ASP A 155 -1.89 -0.73 16.73
C ASP A 155 -2.71 -1.88 17.37
N TYR A 156 -3.67 -2.42 16.59
CA TYR A 156 -4.56 -3.50 17.00
C TYR A 156 -4.32 -4.74 16.13
N LYS A 157 -3.71 -5.75 16.75
CA LYS A 157 -3.45 -7.03 16.09
C LYS A 157 -4.66 -7.94 16.24
N VAL A 158 -5.44 -8.10 15.17
CA VAL A 158 -6.47 -9.15 15.10
C VAL A 158 -5.78 -10.52 15.21
N THR A 159 -6.30 -11.36 16.10
CA THR A 159 -5.73 -12.69 16.39
C THR A 159 -6.54 -13.82 15.78
N GLU A 160 -7.85 -13.66 15.67
CA GLU A 160 -8.73 -14.69 15.11
C GLU A 160 -9.90 -14.09 14.31
N VAL A 161 -10.26 -14.78 13.23
CA VAL A 161 -11.46 -14.51 12.44
C VAL A 161 -12.21 -15.81 12.26
N GLU A 162 -13.38 -15.89 12.87
CA GLU A 162 -14.31 -17.01 12.73
C GLU A 162 -15.39 -16.64 11.73
N ILE A 163 -15.59 -17.49 10.72
CA ILE A 163 -16.49 -17.25 9.59
C ILE A 163 -17.59 -18.31 9.59
N ASN A 164 -18.80 -17.85 9.90
CA ASN A 164 -20.04 -18.61 9.88
C ASN A 164 -21.11 -17.78 9.16
N ASN A 165 -22.41 -17.93 9.47
CA ASN A 165 -23.46 -17.04 8.98
C ASN A 165 -23.24 -15.57 9.37
N LYS A 166 -22.55 -15.33 10.47
CA LYS A 166 -21.95 -14.05 10.87
C LYS A 166 -20.44 -14.22 10.99
N VAL A 167 -19.72 -13.11 10.94
CA VAL A 167 -18.27 -13.10 11.14
C VAL A 167 -17.96 -12.61 12.54
N ARG A 168 -17.04 -13.28 13.22
CA ARG A 168 -16.50 -12.81 14.50
C ARG A 168 -15.02 -12.49 14.31
N VAL A 169 -14.66 -11.24 14.54
CA VAL A 169 -13.27 -10.76 14.59
C VAL A 169 -12.90 -10.56 16.05
N ASP A 170 -12.05 -11.41 16.60
CA ASP A 170 -11.79 -11.56 18.03
C ASP A 170 -13.12 -11.69 18.80
N LYS A 171 -13.48 -10.68 19.60
CA LYS A 171 -14.72 -10.68 20.41
C LYS A 171 -15.88 -9.89 19.76
N LYS A 172 -15.68 -9.27 18.61
CA LYS A 172 -16.66 -8.40 17.93
C LYS A 172 -17.35 -9.14 16.79
N GLN A 173 -18.66 -8.96 16.66
CA GLN A 173 -19.48 -9.59 15.61
C GLN A 173 -19.75 -8.61 14.47
N PHE A 174 -19.67 -9.13 13.23
CA PHE A 174 -19.89 -8.40 11.98
C PHE A 174 -20.78 -9.22 11.04
N ASP A 175 -21.33 -8.54 10.03
CA ASP A 175 -22.07 -9.19 8.96
C ASP A 175 -21.14 -9.76 7.89
N ALA A 176 -20.01 -9.07 7.63
CA ALA A 176 -18.99 -9.49 6.69
C ALA A 176 -17.58 -9.05 7.12
N VAL A 177 -16.56 -9.61 6.49
CA VAL A 177 -15.16 -9.24 6.67
C VAL A 177 -14.47 -9.04 5.33
N VAL A 178 -13.60 -8.02 5.26
CA VAL A 178 -12.66 -7.79 4.18
C VAL A 178 -11.25 -8.06 4.69
N LEU A 179 -10.61 -9.07 4.12
CA LEU A 179 -9.21 -9.43 4.40
C LEU A 179 -8.31 -8.62 3.46
N ALA A 180 -7.82 -7.47 3.93
CA ALA A 180 -6.98 -6.52 3.18
C ALA A 180 -5.50 -6.59 3.60
N LEU A 181 -5.03 -7.79 3.89
CA LEU A 181 -3.66 -8.09 4.29
C LEU A 181 -3.10 -9.22 3.41
N PRO A 182 -1.78 -9.38 3.29
CA PRO A 182 -1.20 -10.46 2.50
C PRO A 182 -1.78 -11.82 2.88
N ALA A 183 -2.16 -12.63 1.88
CA ALA A 183 -2.85 -13.90 2.08
C ALA A 183 -2.18 -14.84 3.12
N PRO A 184 -0.84 -14.95 3.19
CA PRO A 184 -0.20 -15.72 4.26
C PRO A 184 -0.45 -15.19 5.66
N GLN A 185 -0.66 -13.87 5.82
CA GLN A 185 -1.03 -13.28 7.10
C GLN A 185 -2.50 -13.52 7.41
N ALA A 186 -3.40 -13.37 6.42
CA ALA A 186 -4.81 -13.69 6.56
C ALA A 186 -5.01 -15.16 6.98
N GLY A 187 -4.29 -16.09 6.38
CA GLY A 187 -4.34 -17.51 6.72
C GLY A 187 -3.90 -17.84 8.16
N ARG A 188 -3.17 -16.96 8.85
CA ARG A 188 -2.79 -17.16 10.26
C ARG A 188 -3.90 -16.83 11.24
N ILE A 189 -4.81 -15.93 10.86
CA ILE A 189 -5.88 -15.43 11.74
C ILE A 189 -7.25 -16.05 11.43
N VAL A 190 -7.48 -16.54 10.21
CA VAL A 190 -8.74 -17.21 9.82
C VAL A 190 -8.79 -18.61 10.45
N LEU A 191 -9.89 -18.95 11.10
CA LEU A 191 -10.07 -20.26 11.75
C LEU A 191 -10.56 -21.34 10.77
N ASN A 192 -11.30 -20.96 9.72
CA ASN A 192 -11.83 -21.91 8.73
C ASN A 192 -10.69 -22.57 7.92
N SER A 193 -10.61 -23.90 7.98
CA SER A 193 -9.51 -24.68 7.38
C SER A 193 -9.49 -24.63 5.84
N GLU A 194 -10.66 -24.56 5.20
CA GLU A 194 -10.76 -24.49 3.74
C GLU A 194 -10.25 -23.15 3.22
N ILE A 195 -10.70 -22.04 3.83
CA ILE A 195 -10.23 -20.69 3.51
C ILE A 195 -8.73 -20.60 3.77
N LYS A 196 -8.24 -21.10 4.90
CA LYS A 196 -6.81 -21.15 5.22
C LYS A 196 -6.00 -21.89 4.15
N SER A 197 -6.50 -23.02 3.67
CA SER A 197 -5.87 -23.79 2.60
C SER A 197 -5.78 -22.98 1.31
N GLU A 198 -6.86 -22.31 0.90
CA GLU A 198 -6.85 -21.46 -0.31
C GLU A 198 -5.86 -20.30 -0.17
N LEU A 199 -5.87 -19.59 0.96
CA LEU A 199 -4.95 -18.48 1.22
C LEU A 199 -3.47 -18.92 1.20
N SER A 200 -3.16 -20.17 1.58
CA SER A 200 -1.81 -20.71 1.59
C SER A 200 -1.20 -20.91 0.19
N LYS A 201 -2.03 -20.97 -0.84
CA LYS A 201 -1.59 -21.11 -2.25
C LYS A 201 -0.99 -19.82 -2.79
N ILE A 202 -1.39 -18.66 -2.26
CA ILE A 202 -0.93 -17.34 -2.70
C ILE A 202 0.46 -17.07 -2.13
N LYS A 203 1.44 -16.94 -3.02
CA LYS A 203 2.87 -16.80 -2.67
C LYS A 203 3.32 -15.35 -2.82
N PHE A 204 4.36 -15.02 -2.10
CA PHE A 204 4.99 -13.70 -2.13
C PHE A 204 6.51 -13.85 -2.21
N ASN A 205 7.13 -12.99 -2.99
CA ASN A 205 8.56 -12.84 -3.04
C ASN A 205 9.01 -11.78 -2.00
N PRO A 206 10.13 -11.99 -1.29
CA PRO A 206 10.70 -10.99 -0.41
C PRO A 206 11.45 -9.91 -1.20
N VAL A 207 11.66 -8.77 -0.56
CA VAL A 207 12.59 -7.71 -1.01
C VAL A 207 13.29 -7.13 0.21
N LEU A 208 14.58 -6.84 0.06
CA LEU A 208 15.34 -6.02 1.00
C LEU A 208 15.52 -4.63 0.38
N VAL A 209 15.24 -3.59 1.15
CA VAL A 209 15.44 -2.20 0.73
C VAL A 209 16.49 -1.58 1.63
N SER A 210 17.69 -1.38 1.09
CA SER A 210 18.75 -0.63 1.76
C SER A 210 18.69 0.84 1.35
N TRP A 211 19.30 1.72 2.14
CA TRP A 211 19.46 3.13 1.79
C TRP A 211 20.76 3.68 2.34
N PHE A 212 21.22 4.75 1.71
CA PHE A 212 22.28 5.60 2.25
C PHE A 212 22.01 7.07 1.98
N SER A 213 22.58 7.94 2.80
CA SER A 213 22.76 9.35 2.51
C SER A 213 24.26 9.68 2.44
N SER A 214 24.63 10.59 1.55
CA SER A 214 26.03 10.95 1.30
C SER A 214 26.16 12.42 0.91
N ASN A 215 27.40 12.87 0.67
CA ASN A 215 27.71 14.19 0.09
C ASN A 215 27.99 14.12 -1.41
N ILE A 216 27.71 12.98 -2.07
CA ILE A 216 27.98 12.77 -3.49
C ILE A 216 26.70 12.96 -4.28
N ASP A 217 26.77 13.78 -5.33
CA ASP A 217 25.63 14.01 -6.22
C ASP A 217 25.26 12.74 -6.98
N LEU A 218 23.96 12.47 -7.00
CA LEU A 218 23.37 11.35 -7.72
C LEU A 218 22.80 11.85 -9.04
N ALA A 219 23.46 11.54 -10.15
CA ALA A 219 23.12 12.03 -11.48
C ALA A 219 22.08 11.17 -12.20
N PHE A 220 21.08 10.63 -11.48
CA PHE A 220 19.98 9.84 -12.02
C PHE A 220 18.71 10.08 -11.19
N ASP A 221 17.53 9.79 -11.76
CA ASP A 221 16.26 9.79 -11.05
C ASP A 221 15.97 8.39 -10.48
N GLY A 222 15.84 7.42 -11.35
CA GLY A 222 15.75 6.00 -11.04
C GLY A 222 16.56 5.19 -12.04
N MET A 223 17.06 4.05 -11.61
CA MET A 223 17.89 3.17 -12.43
C MET A 223 17.52 1.71 -12.22
N PHE A 224 17.01 1.07 -13.26
CA PHE A 224 16.87 -0.38 -13.28
C PHE A 224 18.21 -1.05 -13.53
N VAL A 225 18.51 -2.09 -12.76
CA VAL A 225 19.78 -2.83 -12.84
C VAL A 225 19.48 -4.26 -13.26
N ASN A 226 19.75 -4.58 -14.52
CA ASN A 226 19.42 -5.88 -15.11
C ASN A 226 20.61 -6.86 -15.08
N ASN A 227 21.82 -6.38 -14.81
CA ASN A 227 23.06 -7.18 -14.80
C ASN A 227 23.62 -7.44 -13.39
N SER A 228 22.84 -7.22 -12.33
CA SER A 228 23.22 -7.54 -10.96
C SER A 228 22.34 -8.64 -10.37
N SER A 229 22.96 -9.60 -9.69
CA SER A 229 22.24 -10.62 -8.94
C SER A 229 21.69 -10.12 -7.60
N ALA A 230 22.14 -8.95 -7.12
CA ALA A 230 21.78 -8.42 -5.82
C ALA A 230 20.84 -7.22 -5.90
N VAL A 231 21.07 -6.29 -6.82
CA VAL A 231 20.37 -5.01 -6.96
C VAL A 231 19.45 -5.05 -8.18
N ASN A 232 18.19 -4.68 -8.00
CA ASN A 232 17.21 -4.57 -9.09
C ASN A 232 16.90 -3.11 -9.46
N LEU A 233 16.89 -2.20 -8.47
CA LEU A 233 16.47 -0.82 -8.68
C LEU A 233 17.19 0.11 -7.71
N LEU A 234 17.69 1.23 -8.22
CA LEU A 234 18.20 2.37 -7.46
C LEU A 234 17.28 3.57 -7.65
N ILE A 235 17.00 4.30 -6.58
CA ILE A 235 16.14 5.49 -6.59
C ILE A 235 16.87 6.65 -5.92
N ASN A 236 16.91 7.79 -6.60
CA ASN A 236 17.34 9.05 -6.02
C ASN A 236 16.15 9.70 -5.28
N GLU A 237 16.18 9.66 -3.97
CA GLU A 237 15.11 10.22 -3.11
C GLU A 237 15.06 11.75 -3.16
N GLY A 238 16.19 12.41 -3.46
CA GLY A 238 16.22 13.86 -3.65
C GLY A 238 15.47 14.27 -4.91
N SER A 239 15.73 13.62 -6.02
CA SER A 239 15.01 13.83 -7.28
C SER A 239 13.49 13.67 -7.12
N LYS A 240 13.04 12.65 -6.41
CA LYS A 240 11.61 12.43 -6.10
C LYS A 240 10.94 13.65 -5.44
N GLN A 241 11.64 14.34 -4.58
CA GLN A 241 11.11 15.49 -3.86
C GLN A 241 11.53 16.84 -4.47
N ARG A 242 12.18 16.81 -5.64
CA ARG A 242 12.67 18.00 -6.37
C ARG A 242 13.61 18.85 -5.52
N ASP A 243 14.45 18.18 -4.74
CA ASP A 243 15.50 18.80 -3.95
C ASP A 243 16.86 18.15 -4.25
N ASN A 244 17.94 18.76 -3.81
CA ASN A 244 19.30 18.32 -4.10
C ASN A 244 19.84 17.39 -3.00
N ASN A 245 18.99 16.61 -2.36
CA ASN A 245 19.44 15.70 -1.32
C ASN A 245 20.01 14.43 -1.93
N ASN A 246 21.21 14.06 -1.50
CA ASN A 246 21.97 12.91 -1.99
C ASN A 246 21.63 11.67 -1.16
N ILE A 247 20.44 11.15 -1.38
CA ILE A 247 19.89 9.97 -0.68
C ILE A 247 19.48 8.94 -1.74
N CYS A 248 20.01 7.74 -1.61
CA CYS A 248 19.71 6.62 -2.49
C CYS A 248 18.98 5.51 -1.73
N THR A 249 17.88 5.01 -2.28
CA THR A 249 17.30 3.72 -1.87
C THR A 249 17.62 2.65 -2.89
N ILE A 250 17.94 1.45 -2.39
CA ILE A 250 18.48 0.31 -3.12
C ILE A 250 17.52 -0.86 -2.92
N TYR A 251 16.87 -1.31 -3.97
CA TYR A 251 15.94 -2.44 -3.94
C TYR A 251 16.66 -3.69 -4.43
N SER A 252 16.65 -4.74 -3.63
CA SER A 252 17.25 -6.02 -3.99
C SER A 252 16.47 -6.77 -5.07
N THR A 253 17.12 -7.73 -5.71
CA THR A 253 16.41 -8.82 -6.40
C THR A 253 15.67 -9.70 -5.38
N HIS A 254 14.71 -10.51 -5.86
CA HIS A 254 13.98 -11.46 -5.01
C HIS A 254 14.87 -12.60 -4.52
N GLU A 255 15.76 -13.06 -5.40
CA GLU A 255 16.70 -14.14 -5.14
C GLU A 255 17.70 -13.74 -4.04
N PHE A 256 18.26 -12.53 -4.14
CA PHE A 256 19.13 -11.99 -3.11
C PHE A 256 18.40 -11.86 -1.77
N ALA A 257 17.18 -11.28 -1.79
CA ALA A 257 16.40 -11.15 -0.57
C ALA A 257 16.09 -12.51 0.07
N ALA A 258 15.72 -13.52 -0.72
CA ALA A 258 15.44 -14.87 -0.20
C ALA A 258 16.67 -15.51 0.45
N ALA A 259 17.85 -15.28 -0.10
CA ALA A 259 19.11 -15.82 0.43
C ALA A 259 19.58 -15.10 1.71
N GLU A 260 19.43 -13.78 1.76
CA GLU A 260 20.08 -12.93 2.78
C GLU A 260 19.12 -12.41 3.87
N ILE A 261 17.83 -12.76 3.80
CA ILE A 261 16.77 -12.17 4.64
C ILE A 261 16.97 -12.39 6.15
N ASN A 262 17.79 -13.37 6.55
CA ASN A 262 18.03 -13.73 7.93
C ASN A 262 19.24 -13.00 8.56
N ASP A 263 20.11 -12.39 7.74
CA ASP A 263 21.27 -11.59 8.20
C ASP A 263 21.22 -10.21 7.55
N LEU A 264 20.52 -9.29 8.21
CA LEU A 264 20.29 -7.95 7.65
C LEU A 264 21.54 -7.08 7.63
N ASP A 265 22.49 -7.28 8.54
CA ASP A 265 23.72 -6.47 8.55
C ASP A 265 24.62 -6.87 7.38
N LEU A 266 24.80 -8.16 7.14
CA LEU A 266 25.52 -8.66 5.97
C LEU A 266 24.81 -8.28 4.66
N ALA A 267 23.48 -8.42 4.61
CA ALA A 267 22.69 -8.03 3.45
C ALA A 267 22.84 -6.55 3.11
N LYS A 268 22.80 -5.67 4.13
CA LYS A 268 23.00 -4.22 3.97
C LYS A 268 24.38 -3.93 3.39
N GLU A 269 25.44 -4.53 3.95
CA GLU A 269 26.80 -4.35 3.47
C GLU A 269 26.94 -4.75 2.00
N LYS A 270 26.42 -5.94 1.63
CA LYS A 270 26.46 -6.43 0.24
C LYS A 270 25.72 -5.47 -0.72
N LEU A 271 24.52 -5.01 -0.35
CA LEU A 271 23.74 -4.09 -1.19
C LEU A 271 24.42 -2.74 -1.35
N LEU A 272 25.00 -2.19 -0.29
CA LEU A 272 25.74 -0.93 -0.34
C LEU A 272 27.01 -1.06 -1.20
N ASN A 273 27.75 -2.14 -1.06
CA ASN A 273 28.96 -2.42 -1.86
C ASN A 273 28.62 -2.58 -3.35
N GLU A 274 27.50 -3.25 -3.65
CA GLU A 274 27.08 -3.41 -5.04
C GLU A 274 26.60 -2.08 -5.64
N ALA A 275 25.83 -1.28 -4.92
CA ALA A 275 25.42 0.04 -5.35
C ALA A 275 26.63 0.97 -5.59
N ASN A 276 27.67 0.91 -4.75
CA ASN A 276 28.92 1.65 -4.95
C ASN A 276 29.59 1.30 -6.27
N LYS A 277 29.65 0.02 -6.62
CA LYS A 277 30.20 -0.44 -7.90
C LYS A 277 29.38 0.08 -9.08
N ILE A 278 28.04 -0.09 -9.02
CA ILE A 278 27.11 0.34 -10.06
C ILE A 278 27.22 1.85 -10.29
N LEU A 279 27.26 2.65 -9.23
CA LEU A 279 27.33 4.10 -9.28
C LEU A 279 28.75 4.65 -9.47
N ASN A 280 29.76 3.77 -9.44
CA ASN A 280 31.18 4.13 -9.47
C ASN A 280 31.54 5.18 -8.41
N ILE A 281 31.06 5.00 -7.19
CA ILE A 281 31.27 5.89 -6.05
C ILE A 281 32.13 5.19 -5.00
N ASN A 282 32.98 5.95 -4.34
CA ASN A 282 33.73 5.50 -3.18
C ASN A 282 33.53 6.53 -2.08
N SER A 283 32.46 6.36 -1.29
CA SER A 283 32.08 7.35 -0.28
C SER A 283 31.87 6.76 1.09
N SER A 284 32.11 7.60 2.09
CA SER A 284 31.58 7.40 3.42
C SER A 284 30.12 7.83 3.45
N TYR A 285 29.25 6.99 3.98
CA TYR A 285 27.85 7.33 4.18
C TYR A 285 27.68 8.15 5.46
N LEU A 286 26.81 9.16 5.41
CA LEU A 286 26.39 9.90 6.59
C LEU A 286 25.43 9.07 7.44
N GLU A 287 24.50 8.39 6.78
CA GLU A 287 23.56 7.44 7.39
C GLU A 287 23.26 6.32 6.39
N SER A 288 23.06 5.12 6.89
CA SER A 288 22.58 4.00 6.08
C SER A 288 21.71 3.06 6.92
N GLY A 289 20.92 2.23 6.24
CA GLY A 289 20.10 1.24 6.92
C GLY A 289 19.48 0.27 5.94
N ILE A 290 18.68 -0.65 6.47
CA ILE A 290 17.99 -1.67 5.70
C ILE A 290 16.59 -1.94 6.25
N MET A 291 15.63 -2.24 5.37
CA MET A 291 14.27 -2.67 5.66
C MET A 291 14.02 -4.04 5.03
N ARG A 292 13.37 -4.92 5.79
CA ARG A 292 13.00 -6.26 5.36
C ARG A 292 11.52 -6.35 5.02
N TRP A 293 11.20 -6.77 3.81
CA TRP A 293 9.85 -7.08 3.35
C TRP A 293 9.75 -8.56 2.99
N THR A 294 9.26 -9.38 3.92
CA THR A 294 9.11 -10.83 3.69
C THR A 294 7.96 -11.17 2.73
N LEU A 295 6.96 -10.30 2.64
CA LEU A 295 5.79 -10.42 1.78
C LEU A 295 5.68 -9.15 0.90
N ALA A 296 6.72 -8.90 0.09
CA ALA A 296 6.85 -7.70 -0.71
C ALA A 296 5.99 -7.75 -1.97
N HIS A 297 6.32 -8.65 -2.88
CA HIS A 297 5.65 -8.77 -4.16
C HIS A 297 4.86 -10.07 -4.21
N PRO A 298 3.52 -10.03 -4.35
CA PRO A 298 2.75 -11.23 -4.58
C PRO A 298 3.11 -11.81 -5.95
N MET A 299 3.14 -13.13 -6.06
CA MET A 299 3.08 -13.81 -7.34
C MET A 299 1.63 -13.71 -7.83
N PRO A 300 1.38 -13.32 -9.09
CA PRO A 300 0.04 -13.26 -9.66
C PRO A 300 -0.73 -14.55 -9.39
N SER A 301 -1.93 -14.43 -8.86
CA SER A 301 -2.70 -15.57 -8.39
C SER A 301 -4.17 -15.39 -8.72
N GLU A 302 -4.86 -16.49 -9.03
CA GLU A 302 -6.32 -16.47 -9.10
C GLU A 302 -6.92 -16.16 -7.73
N ARG A 303 -8.01 -15.40 -7.75
CA ARG A 303 -8.75 -15.11 -6.52
C ARG A 303 -9.45 -16.37 -6.02
N PRO A 304 -9.23 -16.80 -4.78
CA PRO A 304 -9.93 -17.95 -4.23
C PRO A 304 -11.43 -17.65 -4.06
N LYS A 305 -12.27 -18.67 -4.25
CA LYS A 305 -13.70 -18.56 -3.94
C LYS A 305 -13.88 -18.42 -2.43
N MET A 306 -14.56 -17.36 -2.03
CA MET A 306 -14.88 -17.08 -0.64
C MET A 306 -16.37 -17.17 -0.37
N PRO A 307 -16.82 -17.42 0.87
CA PRO A 307 -18.22 -17.21 1.27
C PRO A 307 -18.67 -15.78 0.99
N SER A 308 -19.95 -15.58 0.71
CA SER A 308 -20.52 -14.27 0.35
C SER A 308 -20.37 -13.16 1.40
N ASN A 309 -20.01 -13.51 2.63
CA ASN A 309 -19.69 -12.57 3.70
C ASN A 309 -18.16 -12.38 3.92
N VAL A 310 -17.34 -12.83 2.98
CA VAL A 310 -15.88 -12.69 3.04
C VAL A 310 -15.36 -12.14 1.72
N ALA A 311 -14.71 -11.00 1.76
CA ALA A 311 -13.92 -10.50 0.64
C ALA A 311 -12.42 -10.61 0.96
N ILE A 312 -11.60 -10.83 -0.07
CA ILE A 312 -10.15 -10.70 0.02
C ILE A 312 -9.68 -9.70 -1.04
N VAL A 313 -8.99 -8.65 -0.62
CA VAL A 313 -8.56 -7.58 -1.50
C VAL A 313 -7.06 -7.34 -1.41
N GLY A 314 -6.44 -7.04 -2.55
CA GLY A 314 -5.00 -6.77 -2.66
C GLY A 314 -4.50 -6.91 -4.09
N ASP A 315 -3.25 -6.56 -4.31
CA ASP A 315 -2.61 -6.60 -5.62
C ASP A 315 -2.26 -8.01 -6.12
N ALA A 316 -2.40 -9.05 -5.28
CA ALA A 316 -2.09 -10.43 -5.64
C ALA A 316 -2.99 -11.02 -6.74
N PHE A 317 -4.14 -10.40 -7.00
CA PHE A 317 -5.15 -10.85 -7.97
C PHE A 317 -5.09 -10.07 -9.28
N SER A 318 -3.95 -9.45 -9.56
CA SER A 318 -3.66 -8.73 -10.79
C SER A 318 -2.45 -9.35 -11.47
N ASP A 319 -2.44 -9.35 -12.81
CA ASP A 319 -1.27 -9.77 -13.60
C ASP A 319 -0.05 -8.85 -13.37
N ASN A 320 -0.30 -7.64 -12.87
CA ASN A 320 0.75 -6.66 -12.59
C ASN A 320 0.56 -6.08 -11.18
N PRO A 321 1.04 -6.78 -10.12
CA PRO A 321 0.93 -6.35 -8.74
C PRO A 321 1.61 -4.99 -8.50
N ARG A 322 0.83 -3.99 -8.07
CA ARG A 322 1.30 -2.62 -7.81
C ARG A 322 0.27 -1.80 -7.02
N ILE A 323 0.59 -0.56 -6.67
CA ILE A 323 -0.30 0.35 -5.91
C ILE A 323 -1.66 0.52 -6.61
N GLU A 324 -1.67 0.75 -7.93
CA GLU A 324 -2.89 0.86 -8.73
C GLU A 324 -3.77 -0.40 -8.59
N ALA A 325 -3.20 -1.58 -8.78
CA ALA A 325 -3.92 -2.85 -8.65
C ALA A 325 -4.52 -3.02 -7.25
N ALA A 326 -3.75 -2.69 -6.20
CA ALA A 326 -4.23 -2.75 -4.83
C ALA A 326 -5.39 -1.77 -4.56
N TRP A 327 -5.31 -0.55 -5.10
CA TRP A 327 -6.37 0.45 -4.96
C TRP A 327 -7.65 0.01 -5.67
N LEU A 328 -7.54 -0.39 -6.94
CA LEU A 328 -8.68 -0.82 -7.76
C LEU A 328 -9.34 -2.06 -7.19
N ASP A 329 -8.57 -2.99 -6.68
CA ASP A 329 -9.13 -4.20 -6.08
C ASP A 329 -9.93 -3.88 -4.79
N GLY A 330 -9.44 -2.96 -3.98
CA GLY A 330 -10.19 -2.44 -2.83
C GLY A 330 -11.48 -1.72 -3.24
N SER A 331 -11.44 -0.88 -4.28
CA SER A 331 -12.61 -0.13 -4.75
C SER A 331 -13.72 -1.02 -5.35
N ARG A 332 -13.38 -2.26 -5.74
CA ARG A 332 -14.33 -3.26 -6.26
C ARG A 332 -14.80 -4.27 -5.22
N VAL A 333 -14.59 -3.97 -3.93
CA VAL A 333 -14.91 -4.90 -2.82
C VAL A 333 -16.37 -5.34 -2.80
N LEU A 334 -17.31 -4.51 -3.25
CA LEU A 334 -18.74 -4.83 -3.30
C LEU A 334 -19.06 -5.98 -4.26
N GLU A 335 -18.26 -6.23 -5.27
CA GLU A 335 -18.41 -7.35 -6.21
C GLU A 335 -18.21 -8.71 -5.53
N GLN A 336 -17.58 -8.73 -4.35
CA GLN A 336 -17.28 -9.93 -3.58
C GLN A 336 -18.23 -10.14 -2.40
N LEU A 337 -19.00 -9.12 -2.00
CA LEU A 337 -19.90 -9.16 -0.85
C LEU A 337 -21.35 -9.17 -1.33
N ALA A 338 -22.12 -10.21 -1.01
CA ALA A 338 -23.54 -10.37 -1.39
C ALA A 338 -24.52 -9.88 -0.31
#